data_a4938aa0561f6c428c7bb01fe58353bb
#
_entry.id   a4938aa0561f6c428c7bb01fe58353bb
#
_cell.length_a   1.000
_cell.length_b   1.000
_cell.length_c   1.000
_cell.angle_alpha   90.00
_cell.angle_beta   90.00
_cell.angle_gamma   90.00
#
_symmetry.space_group_name_H-M   'P 1'
#
loop_
_entity.id
_entity.type
_entity.pdbx_description
1 polymer ?
#
loop_
_entity_poly.entity_id
_entity_poly.type
_entity_poly.pdbx_seq_one_letter_code
_entity_poly.pdbx_strand_id
1 'polypeptide(L)'
;AMGGAIEILPPVIPYEDTLSGEVLFQHQSVCSGMSGSAMLAIKRKKVYSQIRFTERHWGDYRVPADSFTYLSMRLPIIDRRLKNTAGKERSANGLLAFRHKKYEGRLNISDNYQKSGFFSGAHGIPNNSNMLSDGDKWNIDLPYSLVNHFKVSSTNKWTTEKTQTMFVLGFQQNHREEWSKFHTHTVGQQPPAVDPDKELMLDLRTISGKMQFRLTSSDEWEHYIGVSASFQKNGIGGYGFLIPSYRRGEYGAYYLVNYKPSDVWAFNASARYDI
;
A
#
# COMPACT_ATOMS: atom_id res chain seq x y z
N ALA A 1 3.63 7.05 23.50
CA ALA A 1 2.79 6.11 22.76
C ALA A 1 3.13 4.69 23.23
N MET A 2 2.17 3.98 23.75
CA MET A 2 2.31 2.55 24.09
C MET A 2 1.96 1.73 22.83
N GLY A 3 2.90 1.63 21.91
CA GLY A 3 2.76 0.85 20.68
C GLY A 3 4.12 0.56 20.09
N GLY A 4 4.25 -0.60 19.45
CA GLY A 4 5.43 -0.94 18.64
C GLY A 4 5.38 -0.26 17.28
N ALA A 5 6.51 -0.23 16.61
CA ALA A 5 6.62 0.14 15.20
C ALA A 5 7.02 -1.09 14.38
N ILE A 6 6.42 -1.23 13.20
CA ILE A 6 6.85 -2.22 12.20
C ILE A 6 7.61 -1.47 11.13
N GLU A 7 8.88 -1.79 10.94
CA GLU A 7 9.71 -1.24 9.88
C GLU A 7 9.90 -2.30 8.79
N ILE A 8 9.53 -1.95 7.55
CA ILE A 8 9.77 -2.78 6.38
C ILE A 8 11.07 -2.33 5.72
N LEU A 9 12.12 -3.13 5.86
CA LEU A 9 13.40 -2.83 5.28
C LEU A 9 13.45 -3.26 3.81
N PRO A 10 14.12 -2.48 2.95
CA PRO A 10 14.34 -2.87 1.56
C PRO A 10 15.26 -4.10 1.48
N PRO A 11 15.22 -4.86 0.37
CA PRO A 11 16.11 -6.00 0.17
C PRO A 11 17.58 -5.64 0.34
N VAL A 12 18.34 -6.56 0.93
CA VAL A 12 19.80 -6.43 1.05
C VAL A 12 20.41 -6.59 -0.34
N ILE A 13 21.25 -5.62 -0.74
CA ILE A 13 21.98 -5.69 -2.01
C ILE A 13 23.22 -6.59 -1.79
N PRO A 14 23.39 -7.69 -2.53
CA PRO A 14 24.57 -8.53 -2.44
C PRO A 14 25.85 -7.74 -2.70
N TYR A 15 26.96 -8.17 -2.10
CA TYR A 15 28.29 -7.59 -2.39
C TYR A 15 28.89 -8.18 -3.65
N GLU A 16 28.70 -9.47 -3.88
CA GLU A 16 29.25 -10.22 -5.00
C GLU A 16 28.30 -10.22 -6.21
N ASP A 17 28.86 -10.45 -7.38
CA ASP A 17 28.10 -10.63 -8.60
C ASP A 17 27.22 -11.88 -8.47
N THR A 18 25.92 -11.71 -8.65
CA THR A 18 24.92 -12.73 -8.36
C THR A 18 23.80 -12.68 -9.41
N LEU A 19 23.30 -13.83 -9.78
CA LEU A 19 22.05 -14.02 -10.49
C LEU A 19 21.17 -14.91 -9.63
N SER A 20 19.97 -14.44 -9.30
CA SER A 20 19.00 -15.21 -8.51
C SER A 20 17.59 -15.05 -9.05
N GLY A 21 16.80 -16.08 -8.89
CA GLY A 21 15.39 -16.10 -9.28
C GLY A 21 14.58 -16.84 -8.23
N GLU A 22 13.31 -16.49 -8.16
CA GLU A 22 12.33 -17.09 -7.26
C GLU A 22 11.01 -17.23 -8.01
N VAL A 23 10.38 -18.39 -7.87
CA VAL A 23 8.99 -18.59 -8.32
C VAL A 23 8.21 -19.15 -7.13
N LEU A 24 7.08 -18.53 -6.84
CA LEU A 24 6.19 -18.92 -5.75
C LEU A 24 4.80 -19.15 -6.30
N PHE A 25 4.20 -20.30 -5.93
CA PHE A 25 2.79 -20.58 -6.13
C PHE A 25 2.11 -20.80 -4.80
N GLN A 26 0.91 -20.27 -4.65
CA GLN A 26 0.08 -20.43 -3.47
C GLN A 26 -1.36 -20.74 -3.88
N HIS A 27 -1.98 -21.71 -3.19
CA HIS A 27 -3.39 -22.01 -3.30
C HIS A 27 -4.08 -21.83 -1.93
N GLN A 28 -5.28 -21.26 -1.95
CA GLN A 28 -6.11 -21.02 -0.76
C GLN A 28 -7.47 -21.70 -0.97
N SER A 29 -7.76 -22.75 -0.22
CA SER A 29 -9.00 -23.55 -0.36
C SER A 29 -10.27 -22.78 0.03
N VAL A 30 -10.17 -21.84 0.97
CA VAL A 30 -11.32 -21.04 1.49
C VAL A 30 -12.00 -20.21 0.41
N CYS A 31 -11.27 -19.72 -0.58
CA CYS A 31 -11.78 -18.91 -1.69
C CYS A 31 -11.38 -19.48 -3.06
N SER A 32 -10.88 -20.71 -3.11
CA SER A 32 -10.26 -21.30 -4.30
C SER A 32 -9.14 -20.41 -4.88
N GLY A 33 -8.52 -19.57 -4.03
CA GLY A 33 -7.56 -18.57 -4.46
C GLY A 33 -6.29 -19.19 -5.02
N MET A 34 -5.76 -18.57 -6.05
CA MET A 34 -4.47 -18.89 -6.66
C MET A 34 -3.62 -17.64 -6.73
N SER A 35 -2.35 -17.77 -6.39
CA SER A 35 -1.38 -16.69 -6.65
C SER A 35 -0.08 -17.27 -7.21
N GLY A 36 0.50 -16.52 -8.14
CA GLY A 36 1.82 -16.78 -8.70
C GLY A 36 2.68 -15.53 -8.54
N SER A 37 3.94 -15.72 -8.17
CA SER A 37 4.94 -14.66 -8.10
C SER A 37 6.23 -15.14 -8.74
N ALA A 38 6.84 -14.32 -9.58
CA ALA A 38 8.15 -14.57 -10.15
C ALA A 38 9.06 -13.37 -9.88
N MET A 39 10.29 -13.62 -9.51
CA MET A 39 11.32 -12.62 -9.26
C MET A 39 12.61 -12.99 -9.95
N LEU A 40 13.27 -12.01 -10.54
CA LEU A 40 14.62 -12.10 -11.07
C LEU A 40 15.46 -10.96 -10.49
N ALA A 41 16.63 -11.29 -9.99
CA ALA A 41 17.59 -10.32 -9.47
C ALA A 41 18.99 -10.58 -10.04
N ILE A 42 19.64 -9.50 -10.46
CA ILE A 42 20.98 -9.53 -11.07
C ILE A 42 21.84 -8.48 -10.38
N LYS A 43 23.00 -8.91 -9.88
CA LYS A 43 24.06 -8.03 -9.40
C LYS A 43 25.27 -8.18 -10.31
N ARG A 44 25.72 -7.07 -10.86
CA ARG A 44 26.95 -6.99 -11.66
C ARG A 44 27.76 -5.77 -11.26
N LYS A 45 28.99 -6.00 -10.80
CA LYS A 45 29.90 -4.95 -10.35
C LYS A 45 29.23 -3.99 -9.35
N LYS A 46 28.87 -2.78 -9.79
CA LYS A 46 28.30 -1.71 -8.96
C LYS A 46 26.79 -1.62 -9.04
N VAL A 47 26.15 -2.34 -9.97
CA VAL A 47 24.73 -2.25 -10.26
C VAL A 47 24.01 -3.51 -9.78
N TYR A 48 22.88 -3.30 -9.11
CA TYR A 48 21.90 -4.34 -8.77
C TYR A 48 20.56 -3.98 -9.37
N SER A 49 19.91 -4.95 -9.98
CA SER A 49 18.55 -4.83 -10.51
C SER A 49 17.71 -6.01 -10.07
N GLN A 50 16.49 -5.74 -9.65
CA GLN A 50 15.51 -6.77 -9.30
C GLN A 50 14.16 -6.37 -9.89
N ILE A 51 13.48 -7.34 -10.46
CA ILE A 51 12.08 -7.22 -10.88
C ILE A 51 11.27 -8.34 -10.24
N ARG A 52 10.04 -8.03 -9.84
CA ARG A 52 9.07 -9.01 -9.35
C ARG A 52 7.71 -8.72 -9.95
N PHE A 53 7.06 -9.75 -10.42
CA PHE A 53 5.67 -9.73 -10.83
C PHE A 53 4.88 -10.71 -9.99
N THR A 54 3.70 -10.31 -9.54
CA THR A 54 2.80 -11.15 -8.74
C THR A 54 1.39 -10.99 -9.27
N GLU A 55 0.70 -12.09 -9.44
CA GLU A 55 -0.71 -12.13 -9.80
C GLU A 55 -1.46 -13.04 -8.84
N ARG A 56 -2.63 -12.58 -8.40
CA ARG A 56 -3.52 -13.28 -7.49
C ARG A 56 -4.94 -13.18 -8.00
N HIS A 57 -5.64 -14.32 -7.98
CA HIS A 57 -7.07 -14.41 -8.21
C HIS A 57 -7.70 -15.21 -7.08
N TRP A 58 -8.86 -14.80 -6.62
CA TRP A 58 -9.63 -15.53 -5.62
C TRP A 58 -11.11 -15.43 -5.95
N GLY A 59 -11.81 -16.53 -5.72
CA GLY A 59 -13.27 -16.60 -5.83
C GLY A 59 -13.96 -16.22 -4.51
N ASP A 60 -15.26 -16.34 -4.50
CA ASP A 60 -16.08 -16.07 -3.32
C ASP A 60 -15.63 -16.86 -2.11
N TYR A 61 -15.56 -16.17 -0.96
CA TYR A 61 -15.12 -16.75 0.31
C TYR A 61 -16.13 -17.77 0.84
N ARG A 62 -15.62 -18.92 1.27
CA ARG A 62 -16.39 -19.88 2.07
C ARG A 62 -16.42 -19.46 3.53
N VAL A 63 -17.61 -19.61 4.14
CA VAL A 63 -17.82 -19.35 5.57
C VAL A 63 -18.42 -20.58 6.24
N PRO A 64 -18.23 -20.80 7.54
CA PRO A 64 -18.79 -21.94 8.26
C PRO A 64 -20.28 -21.79 8.57
N ALA A 65 -20.96 -20.81 8.00
CA ALA A 65 -22.38 -20.52 8.22
C ALA A 65 -23.18 -20.71 6.93
N ASP A 66 -24.43 -21.13 7.07
CA ASP A 66 -25.41 -21.26 5.99
C ASP A 66 -26.43 -20.12 5.94
N SER A 67 -26.38 -19.23 6.92
CA SER A 67 -27.28 -18.08 7.05
C SER A 67 -26.68 -17.04 7.97
N PHE A 68 -27.20 -15.80 7.86
CA PHE A 68 -26.91 -14.71 8.81
C PHE A 68 -28.19 -13.95 9.10
N THR A 69 -28.21 -13.22 10.23
CA THR A 69 -29.34 -12.40 10.63
C THR A 69 -29.06 -10.93 10.38
N TYR A 70 -29.90 -10.28 9.60
CA TYR A 70 -29.91 -8.84 9.38
C TYR A 70 -31.18 -8.24 9.95
N LEU A 71 -31.07 -7.39 10.94
CA LEU A 71 -32.20 -6.99 11.79
C LEU A 71 -32.90 -8.24 12.36
N SER A 72 -34.17 -8.44 12.04
CA SER A 72 -34.92 -9.62 12.46
C SER A 72 -35.07 -10.69 11.35
N MET A 73 -34.49 -10.46 10.18
CA MET A 73 -34.58 -11.38 9.03
C MET A 73 -33.39 -12.33 8.98
N ARG A 74 -33.69 -13.63 8.88
CA ARG A 74 -32.68 -14.64 8.61
C ARG A 74 -32.52 -14.81 7.11
N LEU A 75 -31.34 -14.55 6.58
CA LEU A 75 -31.01 -14.61 5.17
C LEU A 75 -30.06 -15.80 4.91
N PRO A 76 -30.28 -16.59 3.85
CA PRO A 76 -29.43 -17.71 3.53
C PRO A 76 -28.09 -17.27 2.95
N ILE A 77 -27.03 -18.07 3.21
CA ILE A 77 -25.75 -18.00 2.52
C ILE A 77 -25.67 -19.24 1.62
N ILE A 78 -25.88 -19.04 0.32
CA ILE A 78 -25.95 -20.12 -0.65
C ILE A 78 -24.57 -20.79 -0.79
N ASP A 79 -24.52 -22.12 -0.75
CA ASP A 79 -23.30 -22.93 -0.83
C ASP A 79 -22.23 -22.56 0.20
N ARG A 80 -22.64 -21.89 1.31
CA ARG A 80 -21.74 -21.33 2.33
C ARG A 80 -20.71 -20.38 1.73
N ARG A 81 -21.05 -19.64 0.66
CA ARG A 81 -20.18 -18.67 0.01
C ARG A 81 -20.79 -17.29 0.13
N LEU A 82 -19.94 -16.33 0.49
CA LEU A 82 -20.30 -14.93 0.50
C LEU A 82 -20.22 -14.41 -0.96
N LYS A 83 -21.39 -14.32 -1.62
CA LYS A 83 -21.48 -13.82 -2.99
C LYS A 83 -20.78 -12.50 -3.17
N ASN A 84 -20.11 -12.35 -4.32
CA ASN A 84 -19.43 -11.13 -4.74
C ASN A 84 -18.27 -10.73 -3.81
N THR A 85 -17.55 -11.71 -3.28
CA THR A 85 -16.29 -11.45 -2.54
C THR A 85 -15.07 -11.89 -3.33
N ALA A 86 -15.26 -12.29 -4.59
CA ALA A 86 -14.19 -12.58 -5.52
C ALA A 86 -13.32 -11.35 -5.80
N GLY A 87 -12.08 -11.59 -6.22
CA GLY A 87 -11.20 -10.51 -6.58
C GLY A 87 -9.98 -10.95 -7.34
N LYS A 88 -9.25 -9.96 -7.84
CA LYS A 88 -7.96 -10.11 -8.51
C LYS A 88 -7.01 -8.99 -8.12
N GLU A 89 -5.74 -9.34 -8.05
CA GLU A 89 -4.65 -8.41 -7.76
C GLU A 89 -3.49 -8.68 -8.70
N ARG A 90 -2.83 -7.64 -9.15
CA ARG A 90 -1.63 -7.71 -9.98
C ARG A 90 -0.64 -6.65 -9.51
N SER A 91 0.57 -7.09 -9.21
CA SER A 91 1.65 -6.21 -8.75
C SER A 91 2.88 -6.36 -9.64
N ALA A 92 3.50 -5.24 -9.96
CA ALA A 92 4.81 -5.18 -10.59
C ALA A 92 5.73 -4.32 -9.72
N ASN A 93 6.94 -4.83 -9.42
CA ASN A 93 7.91 -4.13 -8.60
C ASN A 93 9.27 -4.18 -9.28
N GLY A 94 9.96 -3.05 -9.30
CA GLY A 94 11.32 -2.90 -9.81
C GLY A 94 12.22 -2.20 -8.79
N LEU A 95 13.43 -2.70 -8.62
CA LEU A 95 14.49 -2.05 -7.86
C LEU A 95 15.73 -1.96 -8.74
N LEU A 96 16.26 -0.75 -8.88
CA LEU A 96 17.57 -0.49 -9.44
C LEU A 96 18.44 0.14 -8.36
N ALA A 97 19.60 -0.42 -8.11
CA ALA A 97 20.54 0.12 -7.13
C ALA A 97 21.95 0.22 -7.70
N PHE A 98 22.64 1.25 -7.26
CA PHE A 98 24.04 1.51 -7.59
C PHE A 98 24.82 1.73 -6.31
N ARG A 99 25.94 1.00 -6.15
CA ARG A 99 26.84 1.14 -4.99
C ARG A 99 28.27 1.32 -5.48
N HIS A 100 28.90 2.40 -5.04
CA HIS A 100 30.31 2.68 -5.32
C HIS A 100 30.96 3.46 -4.19
N LYS A 101 32.02 2.91 -3.60
CA LYS A 101 32.75 3.49 -2.48
C LYS A 101 31.80 3.93 -1.34
N LYS A 102 31.69 5.21 -1.13
CA LYS A 102 30.92 5.85 -0.06
C LYS A 102 29.45 6.14 -0.44
N TYR A 103 29.04 5.88 -1.69
CA TYR A 103 27.71 6.17 -2.20
C TYR A 103 26.88 4.92 -2.49
N GLU A 104 25.64 4.95 -2.08
CA GLU A 104 24.60 3.99 -2.48
C GLU A 104 23.33 4.77 -2.92
N GLY A 105 22.89 4.50 -4.13
CA GLY A 105 21.64 4.99 -4.69
C GLY A 105 20.70 3.84 -4.96
N ARG A 106 19.40 4.03 -4.68
CA ARG A 106 18.32 3.06 -4.97
C ARG A 106 17.16 3.79 -5.62
N LEU A 107 16.60 3.21 -6.66
CA LEU A 107 15.35 3.59 -7.29
C LEU A 107 14.39 2.43 -7.21
N ASN A 108 13.25 2.62 -6.55
CA ASN A 108 12.17 1.66 -6.47
C ASN A 108 10.98 2.17 -7.27
N ILE A 109 10.37 1.29 -8.05
CA ILE A 109 9.14 1.56 -8.80
C ILE A 109 8.19 0.41 -8.50
N SER A 110 6.95 0.72 -8.16
CA SER A 110 5.92 -0.31 -7.96
C SER A 110 4.58 0.17 -8.48
N ASP A 111 3.82 -0.77 -9.02
CA ASP A 111 2.42 -0.61 -9.40
C ASP A 111 1.64 -1.78 -8.84
N ASN A 112 0.53 -1.48 -8.18
CA ASN A 112 -0.38 -2.48 -7.62
C ASN A 112 -1.79 -2.15 -8.06
N TYR A 113 -2.40 -3.09 -8.79
CA TYR A 113 -3.78 -3.02 -9.21
C TYR A 113 -4.59 -4.10 -8.50
N GLN A 114 -5.74 -3.71 -7.95
CA GLN A 114 -6.70 -4.62 -7.31
C GLN A 114 -8.12 -4.29 -7.76
N LYS A 115 -8.90 -5.32 -8.07
CA LYS A 115 -10.37 -5.25 -8.17
C LYS A 115 -10.95 -6.32 -7.27
N SER A 116 -11.87 -5.95 -6.39
CA SER A 116 -12.53 -6.89 -5.46
C SER A 116 -13.98 -6.50 -5.25
N GLY A 117 -14.85 -7.49 -5.30
CA GLY A 117 -16.25 -7.32 -4.96
C GLY A 117 -16.46 -7.12 -3.46
N PHE A 118 -17.61 -6.56 -3.11
CA PHE A 118 -18.11 -6.47 -1.76
C PHE A 118 -19.28 -7.41 -1.58
N PHE A 119 -19.31 -8.12 -0.46
CA PHE A 119 -20.46 -8.93 -0.11
C PHE A 119 -21.74 -8.10 -0.08
N SER A 120 -22.71 -8.47 -0.91
CA SER A 120 -23.94 -7.71 -1.09
C SER A 120 -24.76 -7.58 0.20
N GLY A 121 -24.60 -8.50 1.14
CA GLY A 121 -25.22 -8.43 2.46
C GLY A 121 -24.59 -7.39 3.41
N ALA A 122 -23.38 -6.90 3.11
CA ALA A 122 -22.71 -5.87 3.91
C ALA A 122 -22.80 -4.47 3.28
N HIS A 123 -23.32 -4.38 2.05
CA HIS A 123 -23.47 -3.11 1.33
C HIS A 123 -24.93 -2.88 0.95
N GLY A 124 -25.54 -1.86 1.51
CA GLY A 124 -26.97 -1.59 1.38
C GLY A 124 -27.86 -2.54 2.20
N ILE A 125 -29.12 -2.69 1.80
CA ILE A 125 -30.08 -3.56 2.46
C ILE A 125 -30.03 -4.95 1.82
N PRO A 126 -29.59 -6.00 2.54
CA PRO A 126 -29.57 -7.35 2.00
C PRO A 126 -30.98 -7.87 1.78
N ASN A 127 -31.17 -8.58 0.68
CA ASN A 127 -32.42 -9.28 0.35
C ASN A 127 -32.09 -10.58 -0.39
N ASN A 128 -33.08 -11.47 -0.54
CA ASN A 128 -32.85 -12.77 -1.17
C ASN A 128 -32.30 -12.65 -2.60
N SER A 129 -32.72 -11.65 -3.38
CA SER A 129 -32.29 -11.53 -4.78
C SER A 129 -30.82 -11.11 -4.93
N ASN A 130 -30.33 -10.21 -4.06
CA ASN A 130 -28.93 -9.78 -4.12
C ASN A 130 -27.97 -10.74 -3.40
N MET A 131 -28.51 -11.76 -2.71
CA MET A 131 -27.77 -12.82 -2.04
C MET A 131 -27.67 -14.11 -2.85
N LEU A 132 -28.46 -14.26 -3.92
CA LEU A 132 -28.41 -15.45 -4.77
C LEU A 132 -27.08 -15.51 -5.51
N SER A 133 -26.50 -16.72 -5.55
CA SER A 133 -25.35 -17.00 -6.41
C SER A 133 -25.74 -16.85 -7.88
N ASP A 134 -24.86 -16.26 -8.68
CA ASP A 134 -24.97 -16.23 -10.14
C ASP A 134 -24.40 -17.51 -10.81
N GLY A 135 -23.94 -18.47 -10.01
CA GLY A 135 -23.33 -19.73 -10.47
C GLY A 135 -21.82 -19.61 -10.74
N ASP A 136 -21.26 -18.41 -10.77
CA ASP A 136 -19.83 -18.17 -10.97
C ASP A 136 -19.18 -17.54 -9.73
N LYS A 137 -18.44 -18.35 -9.00
CA LYS A 137 -17.70 -17.89 -7.81
C LYS A 137 -16.55 -16.91 -8.10
N TRP A 138 -16.22 -16.68 -9.36
CA TRP A 138 -15.14 -15.80 -9.79
C TRP A 138 -15.64 -14.46 -10.31
N ASN A 139 -16.95 -14.32 -10.48
CA ASN A 139 -17.55 -13.10 -10.96
C ASN A 139 -17.37 -11.96 -9.95
N ILE A 140 -17.06 -10.77 -10.45
CA ILE A 140 -16.95 -9.54 -9.67
C ILE A 140 -17.98 -8.57 -10.24
N ASP A 141 -19.13 -8.52 -9.61
CA ASP A 141 -20.25 -7.67 -9.96
C ASP A 141 -20.36 -6.47 -8.99
N LEU A 142 -21.34 -5.63 -9.17
CA LEU A 142 -21.66 -4.54 -8.22
C LEU A 142 -22.18 -5.10 -6.88
N PRO A 143 -21.75 -4.55 -5.77
CA PRO A 143 -20.75 -3.49 -5.60
C PRO A 143 -19.31 -4.03 -5.64
N TYR A 144 -18.37 -3.23 -6.14
CA TYR A 144 -16.95 -3.57 -6.12
C TYR A 144 -16.05 -2.34 -5.90
N SER A 145 -14.84 -2.59 -5.46
CA SER A 145 -13.77 -1.60 -5.41
C SER A 145 -12.70 -1.90 -6.45
N LEU A 146 -12.15 -0.83 -7.01
CA LEU A 146 -10.99 -0.84 -7.89
C LEU A 146 -9.94 0.09 -7.28
N VAL A 147 -8.71 -0.41 -7.12
CA VAL A 147 -7.59 0.37 -6.60
C VAL A 147 -6.40 0.21 -7.53
N ASN A 148 -5.77 1.31 -7.89
CA ASN A 148 -4.45 1.33 -8.49
C ASN A 148 -3.52 2.18 -7.63
N HIS A 149 -2.39 1.62 -7.20
CA HIS A 149 -1.39 2.31 -6.40
C HIS A 149 -0.04 2.27 -7.09
N PHE A 150 0.32 3.38 -7.72
CA PHE A 150 1.64 3.59 -8.33
C PHE A 150 2.55 4.32 -7.36
N LYS A 151 3.82 3.90 -7.27
CA LYS A 151 4.83 4.50 -6.40
C LYS A 151 6.21 4.47 -7.04
N VAL A 152 6.92 5.60 -6.94
CA VAL A 152 8.34 5.73 -7.27
C VAL A 152 9.04 6.34 -6.07
N SER A 153 10.19 5.77 -5.68
CA SER A 153 11.01 6.36 -4.63
C SER A 153 12.50 6.21 -4.96
N SER A 154 13.24 7.28 -4.69
CA SER A 154 14.70 7.31 -4.80
C SER A 154 15.30 7.53 -3.42
N THR A 155 16.24 6.67 -3.04
CA THR A 155 17.02 6.80 -1.80
C THR A 155 18.48 6.93 -2.17
N ASN A 156 19.13 7.98 -1.71
CA ASN A 156 20.54 8.29 -1.97
C ASN A 156 21.26 8.43 -0.63
N LYS A 157 22.34 7.69 -0.46
CA LYS A 157 23.08 7.63 0.80
C LYS A 157 24.55 7.78 0.55
N TRP A 158 25.17 8.72 1.26
CA TRP A 158 26.62 8.93 1.31
C TRP A 158 27.09 8.62 2.72
N THR A 159 28.06 7.73 2.85
CA THR A 159 28.59 7.30 4.15
C THR A 159 30.09 7.50 4.20
N THR A 160 30.58 8.19 5.21
CA THR A 160 32.00 8.29 5.58
C THR A 160 32.21 7.61 6.94
N GLU A 161 33.40 7.63 7.48
CA GLU A 161 33.66 7.09 8.82
C GLU A 161 32.84 7.77 9.91
N LYS A 162 32.70 9.11 9.82
CA LYS A 162 32.03 9.91 10.84
C LYS A 162 30.67 10.46 10.42
N THR A 163 30.33 10.46 9.14
CA THR A 163 29.10 11.09 8.66
C THR A 163 28.30 10.18 7.74
N GLN A 164 27.00 10.35 7.78
CA GLN A 164 26.10 9.77 6.79
C GLN A 164 25.05 10.80 6.39
N THR A 165 24.94 11.05 5.10
CA THR A 165 23.85 11.86 4.53
C THR A 165 22.91 10.94 3.78
N MET A 166 21.63 11.02 4.06
CA MET A 166 20.59 10.29 3.34
C MET A 166 19.56 11.29 2.79
N PHE A 167 19.25 11.12 1.51
CA PHE A 167 18.22 11.88 0.82
C PHE A 167 17.22 10.92 0.18
N VAL A 168 15.94 11.12 0.47
CA VAL A 168 14.84 10.30 -0.05
C VAL A 168 13.86 11.21 -0.77
N LEU A 169 13.51 10.85 -2.00
CA LEU A 169 12.42 11.44 -2.76
C LEU A 169 11.37 10.38 -3.05
N GLY A 170 10.12 10.75 -2.99
CA GLY A 170 8.99 9.86 -3.29
C GLY A 170 7.91 10.56 -4.08
N PHE A 171 7.33 9.82 -5.01
CA PHE A 171 6.05 10.12 -5.64
C PHE A 171 5.15 8.91 -5.50
N GLN A 172 3.89 9.14 -5.16
CA GLN A 172 2.88 8.10 -5.17
C GLN A 172 1.54 8.65 -5.65
N GLN A 173 0.80 7.80 -6.33
CA GLN A 173 -0.59 8.03 -6.69
C GLN A 173 -1.40 6.82 -6.24
N ASN A 174 -2.45 7.07 -5.49
CA ASN A 174 -3.47 6.08 -5.15
C ASN A 174 -4.78 6.51 -5.79
N HIS A 175 -5.20 5.76 -6.80
CA HIS A 175 -6.49 5.92 -7.45
C HIS A 175 -7.41 4.81 -6.96
N ARG A 176 -8.52 5.19 -6.33
CA ARG A 176 -9.54 4.27 -5.80
C ARG A 176 -10.89 4.63 -6.35
N GLU A 177 -11.62 3.63 -6.78
CA GLU A 177 -13.02 3.73 -7.18
C GLU A 177 -13.86 2.71 -6.40
N GLU A 178 -15.07 3.11 -6.03
CA GLU A 178 -16.12 2.23 -5.52
C GLU A 178 -17.33 2.34 -6.44
N TRP A 179 -17.81 1.21 -6.84
CA TRP A 179 -18.92 1.07 -7.78
C TRP A 179 -20.06 0.33 -7.12
N SER A 180 -21.24 0.93 -7.12
CA SER A 180 -22.48 0.32 -6.66
C SER A 180 -23.64 0.79 -7.53
N LYS A 181 -24.72 0.01 -7.58
CA LYS A 181 -25.94 0.50 -8.22
C LYS A 181 -26.31 1.84 -7.64
N PHE A 182 -26.63 2.81 -8.53
CA PHE A 182 -27.06 4.12 -8.10
C PHE A 182 -28.21 4.02 -7.10
N HIS A 183 -28.08 4.69 -6.00
CA HIS A 183 -29.11 4.90 -4.98
C HIS A 183 -29.06 6.34 -4.49
N THR A 184 -30.21 6.88 -4.16
CA THR A 184 -30.33 8.28 -3.75
C THR A 184 -29.92 8.44 -2.29
N HIS A 185 -29.07 9.43 -2.02
CA HIS A 185 -28.76 9.90 -0.67
C HIS A 185 -29.66 11.08 -0.25
N THR A 186 -30.24 11.77 -1.24
CA THR A 186 -31.16 12.90 -1.02
C THR A 186 -32.34 12.84 -1.98
N VAL A 187 -33.48 13.41 -1.57
CA VAL A 187 -34.69 13.46 -2.39
C VAL A 187 -34.39 14.20 -3.71
N GLY A 188 -34.76 13.60 -4.84
CA GLY A 188 -34.63 14.22 -6.16
C GLY A 188 -33.25 14.08 -6.81
N GLN A 189 -32.31 13.43 -6.16
CA GLN A 189 -31.00 13.13 -6.75
C GLN A 189 -31.18 12.22 -7.97
N GLN A 190 -30.56 12.62 -9.09
CA GLN A 190 -30.52 11.83 -10.33
C GLN A 190 -29.15 11.17 -10.50
N PRO A 191 -29.09 10.01 -11.15
CA PRO A 191 -27.79 9.39 -11.47
C PRO A 191 -26.98 10.29 -12.39
N PRO A 192 -25.65 10.30 -12.27
CA PRO A 192 -24.77 10.98 -13.23
C PRO A 192 -25.00 10.47 -14.66
N ALA A 193 -24.87 11.37 -15.66
CA ALA A 193 -25.01 11.01 -17.08
C ALA A 193 -23.86 10.09 -17.55
N VAL A 194 -22.69 10.17 -16.89
CA VAL A 194 -21.52 9.32 -17.17
C VAL A 194 -21.21 8.52 -15.91
N ASP A 195 -20.96 7.21 -16.08
CA ASP A 195 -20.68 6.29 -14.99
C ASP A 195 -21.74 6.36 -13.87
N PRO A 196 -23.03 6.08 -14.14
CA PRO A 196 -24.11 6.26 -13.16
C PRO A 196 -23.93 5.42 -11.90
N ASP A 197 -23.20 4.32 -11.97
CA ASP A 197 -22.94 3.39 -10.87
C ASP A 197 -21.58 3.62 -10.19
N LYS A 198 -20.85 4.68 -10.56
CA LYS A 198 -19.61 5.07 -9.84
C LYS A 198 -19.99 5.85 -8.59
N GLU A 199 -19.96 5.17 -7.44
CA GLU A 199 -20.33 5.77 -6.16
C GLU A 199 -19.27 6.74 -5.67
N LEU A 200 -18.02 6.32 -5.66
CA LEU A 200 -16.92 7.10 -5.12
C LEU A 200 -15.67 6.98 -6.01
N MET A 201 -14.96 8.08 -6.19
CA MET A 201 -13.61 8.09 -6.75
C MET A 201 -12.73 9.02 -5.92
N LEU A 202 -11.56 8.51 -5.53
CA LEU A 202 -10.49 9.24 -4.83
C LEU A 202 -9.20 9.10 -5.64
N ASP A 203 -8.56 10.22 -5.98
CA ASP A 203 -7.25 10.26 -6.65
C ASP A 203 -6.28 11.07 -5.79
N LEU A 204 -5.56 10.36 -4.91
CA LEU A 204 -4.59 10.95 -4.01
C LEU A 204 -3.19 10.88 -4.63
N ARG A 205 -2.58 12.04 -4.85
CA ARG A 205 -1.19 12.19 -5.30
C ARG A 205 -0.36 12.82 -4.21
N THR A 206 0.80 12.23 -3.94
CA THR A 206 1.74 12.71 -2.94
C THR A 206 3.14 12.80 -3.52
N ILE A 207 3.79 13.94 -3.33
CA ILE A 207 5.23 14.13 -3.53
C ILE A 207 5.84 14.34 -2.17
N SER A 208 6.93 13.66 -1.84
CA SER A 208 7.60 13.77 -0.55
C SER A 208 9.11 13.79 -0.69
N GLY A 209 9.75 14.50 0.21
CA GLY A 209 11.20 14.57 0.33
C GLY A 209 11.64 14.49 1.80
N LYS A 210 12.72 13.79 2.05
CA LYS A 210 13.36 13.73 3.37
C LYS A 210 14.87 13.81 3.20
N MET A 211 15.52 14.63 4.01
CA MET A 211 16.97 14.67 4.14
C MET A 211 17.34 14.42 5.59
N GLN A 212 18.32 13.57 5.82
CA GLN A 212 18.85 13.27 7.13
C GLN A 212 20.39 13.31 7.09
N PHE A 213 20.96 13.96 8.06
CA PHE A 213 22.39 13.99 8.31
C PHE A 213 22.68 13.32 9.65
N ARG A 214 23.61 12.36 9.66
CA ARG A 214 24.13 11.71 10.85
C ARG A 214 25.59 12.12 11.03
N LEU A 215 25.96 12.50 12.24
CA LEU A 215 27.32 12.80 12.67
C LEU A 215 27.67 11.95 13.89
N THR A 216 28.71 11.15 13.78
CA THR A 216 29.34 10.44 14.91
C THR A 216 30.51 11.31 15.34
N SER A 217 30.31 12.12 16.38
CA SER A 217 31.32 13.09 16.85
C SER A 217 32.40 12.42 17.69
N SER A 218 32.05 11.36 18.42
CA SER A 218 32.95 10.45 19.13
C SER A 218 32.33 9.06 19.21
N ASP A 219 33.02 8.09 19.81
CA ASP A 219 32.49 6.73 20.03
C ASP A 219 31.24 6.72 20.94
N GLU A 220 31.09 7.76 21.74
CA GLU A 220 29.98 7.90 22.68
C GLU A 220 28.80 8.73 22.10
N TRP A 221 29.04 9.63 21.16
CA TRP A 221 28.05 10.62 20.71
C TRP A 221 27.70 10.46 19.23
N GLU A 222 26.40 10.32 18.98
CA GLU A 222 25.85 10.29 17.64
C GLU A 222 24.67 11.25 17.51
N HIS A 223 24.70 12.10 16.51
CA HIS A 223 23.71 13.14 16.26
C HIS A 223 22.99 12.90 14.94
N TYR A 224 21.69 13.14 14.92
CA TYR A 224 20.88 13.11 13.72
C TYR A 224 20.12 14.41 13.58
N ILE A 225 20.24 15.04 12.41
CA ILE A 225 19.47 16.21 12.02
C ILE A 225 18.70 15.83 10.76
N GLY A 226 17.41 16.14 10.71
CA GLY A 226 16.63 15.85 9.54
C GLY A 226 15.54 16.86 9.26
N VAL A 227 15.22 16.98 7.98
CA VAL A 227 14.10 17.76 7.47
C VAL A 227 13.25 16.90 6.54
N SER A 228 11.97 17.19 6.49
CA SER A 228 11.01 16.51 5.61
C SER A 228 10.00 17.51 5.07
N ALA A 229 9.52 17.23 3.85
CA ALA A 229 8.41 17.95 3.25
C ALA A 229 7.53 16.97 2.50
N SER A 230 6.21 17.18 2.51
CA SER A 230 5.28 16.48 1.66
C SER A 230 4.18 17.39 1.13
N PHE A 231 3.75 17.13 -0.10
CA PHE A 231 2.64 17.79 -0.75
C PHE A 231 1.65 16.74 -1.22
N GLN A 232 0.39 16.93 -0.82
CA GLN A 232 -0.70 16.05 -1.17
C GLN A 232 -1.78 16.82 -1.93
N LYS A 233 -2.37 16.15 -2.92
CA LYS A 233 -3.57 16.59 -3.61
C LYS A 233 -4.50 15.41 -3.73
N ASN A 234 -5.73 15.56 -3.22
CA ASN A 234 -6.80 14.59 -3.40
C ASN A 234 -7.87 15.17 -4.33
N GLY A 235 -8.17 14.46 -5.42
CA GLY A 235 -9.32 14.69 -6.27
C GLY A 235 -10.43 13.70 -5.91
N ILE A 236 -11.67 14.12 -6.09
CA ILE A 236 -12.84 13.28 -5.83
C ILE A 236 -13.76 13.24 -7.06
N GLY A 237 -14.55 12.18 -7.15
CA GLY A 237 -15.60 12.00 -8.15
C GLY A 237 -16.59 10.92 -7.70
N GLY A 238 -17.56 10.61 -8.57
CA GLY A 238 -18.67 9.75 -8.23
C GLY A 238 -19.88 10.55 -7.68
N TYR A 239 -20.97 9.86 -7.39
CA TYR A 239 -22.16 10.50 -6.87
C TYR A 239 -22.23 10.55 -5.33
N GLY A 240 -21.41 9.72 -4.66
CA GLY A 240 -21.26 9.70 -3.22
C GLY A 240 -20.24 10.73 -2.71
N PHE A 241 -20.26 11.00 -1.43
CA PHE A 241 -19.34 11.91 -0.76
C PHE A 241 -18.78 11.25 0.49
N LEU A 242 -17.45 11.20 0.61
CA LEU A 242 -16.76 10.72 1.79
C LEU A 242 -15.87 11.80 2.42
N ILE A 243 -15.01 12.40 1.62
CA ILE A 243 -14.10 13.48 2.03
C ILE A 243 -14.04 14.53 0.93
N PRO A 244 -13.81 15.82 1.25
CA PRO A 244 -13.66 16.85 0.22
C PRO A 244 -12.35 16.69 -0.57
N SER A 245 -12.31 17.32 -1.76
CA SER A 245 -11.03 17.57 -2.43
C SER A 245 -10.17 18.49 -1.57
N TYR A 246 -8.86 18.19 -1.49
CA TYR A 246 -7.95 19.03 -0.71
C TYR A 246 -6.55 19.09 -1.32
N ARG A 247 -5.82 20.11 -0.88
CA ARG A 247 -4.37 20.21 -1.04
C ARG A 247 -3.78 20.42 0.35
N ARG A 248 -2.68 19.72 0.65
CA ARG A 248 -2.02 19.77 1.95
C ARG A 248 -0.51 19.85 1.74
N GLY A 249 0.14 20.75 2.45
CA GLY A 249 1.60 20.77 2.60
C GLY A 249 1.95 20.43 4.04
N GLU A 250 2.99 19.66 4.23
CA GLU A 250 3.55 19.32 5.55
C GLU A 250 5.04 19.53 5.51
N TYR A 251 5.60 20.12 6.57
CA TYR A 251 7.03 20.34 6.73
C TYR A 251 7.42 19.92 8.13
N GLY A 252 8.56 19.28 8.26
CA GLY A 252 9.05 18.86 9.55
C GLY A 252 10.56 19.00 9.65
N ALA A 253 11.03 19.31 10.84
CA ALA A 253 12.43 19.28 11.21
C ALA A 253 12.61 18.55 12.52
N TYR A 254 13.70 17.82 12.68
CA TYR A 254 13.99 17.10 13.90
C TYR A 254 15.48 17.05 14.20
N TYR A 255 15.77 16.93 15.48
CA TYR A 255 17.08 16.61 16.00
C TYR A 255 16.95 15.43 16.97
N LEU A 256 17.90 14.50 16.88
CA LEU A 256 18.02 13.38 17.80
C LEU A 256 19.48 13.21 18.17
N VAL A 257 19.75 12.93 19.44
CA VAL A 257 21.08 12.62 19.96
C VAL A 257 21.04 11.31 20.72
N ASN A 258 22.03 10.46 20.44
CA ASN A 258 22.33 9.26 21.18
C ASN A 258 23.64 9.48 21.95
N TYR A 259 23.63 9.19 23.24
CA TYR A 259 24.80 9.24 24.10
C TYR A 259 25.00 7.89 24.79
N LYS A 260 26.09 7.23 24.48
CA LYS A 260 26.47 5.91 25.01
C LYS A 260 27.79 5.99 25.76
N PRO A 261 27.79 6.44 27.02
CA PRO A 261 29.02 6.60 27.83
C PRO A 261 29.69 5.27 28.19
N SER A 262 28.98 4.15 28.09
CA SER A 262 29.51 2.81 28.38
C SER A 262 28.65 1.75 27.71
N ASP A 263 29.07 0.48 27.78
CA ASP A 263 28.27 -0.64 27.26
C ASP A 263 27.01 -0.92 28.08
N VAL A 264 26.89 -0.37 29.27
CA VAL A 264 25.74 -0.56 30.17
C VAL A 264 24.71 0.54 30.04
N TRP A 265 25.14 1.79 29.71
CA TRP A 265 24.27 2.95 29.68
C TRP A 265 24.13 3.53 28.27
N ALA A 266 22.89 3.75 27.86
CA ALA A 266 22.56 4.44 26.63
C ALA A 266 21.40 5.42 26.88
N PHE A 267 21.59 6.67 26.45
CA PHE A 267 20.62 7.75 26.58
C PHE A 267 20.24 8.27 25.19
N ASN A 268 18.94 8.52 24.99
CA ASN A 268 18.43 9.09 23.75
C ASN A 268 17.57 10.31 24.08
N ALA A 269 17.75 11.39 23.35
CA ALA A 269 16.90 12.56 23.41
C ALA A 269 16.54 13.01 22.00
N SER A 270 15.32 13.48 21.80
CA SER A 270 14.87 13.98 20.50
C SER A 270 13.87 15.10 20.63
N ALA A 271 13.89 16.00 19.65
CA ALA A 271 12.87 17.02 19.45
C ALA A 271 12.46 17.03 17.97
N ARG A 272 11.16 17.22 17.71
CA ARG A 272 10.60 17.34 16.38
C ARG A 272 9.55 18.44 16.35
N TYR A 273 9.53 19.20 15.26
CA TYR A 273 8.53 20.22 14.97
C TYR A 273 7.97 19.99 13.57
N ASP A 274 6.64 19.99 13.45
CA ASP A 274 5.90 19.83 12.21
C ASP A 274 4.86 20.95 12.06
N ILE A 275 4.69 21.40 10.81
CA ILE A 275 3.70 22.39 10.38
C ILE A 275 2.85 21.81 9.27
#